data_95ee27bf807fabd4ff87393cf54b2900
#
_entry.id   95ee27bf807fabd4ff87393cf54b2900
#
_cell.length_a   1.000
_cell.length_b   1.000
_cell.length_c   1.000
_cell.angle_alpha   90.00
_cell.angle_beta   90.00
_cell.angle_gamma   90.00
#
_symmetry.space_group_name_H-M   'P 1'
#
loop_
_entity.id
_entity.type
_entity.pdbx_description
1 polymer ?
#
loop_
_entity_poly.entity_id
_entity_poly.type
_entity_poly.pdbx_seq_one_letter_code
_entity_poly.pdbx_strand_id
1 'polypeptide(L)'
;MKPGIRTEPRPMLRRNQNLIRLALMAGAPWLALCALASEAELKLPKLDTVTFLGGITGNQLMLGGIVVCAIGLLFGLVQYVQTKNLPVHDSMRNVSNLIWETCKSYLAQQGKFLAILWLLIGACIVAYFKFLQHMTAVQVFLILVASILGILGSYGVAWFGMRINTQANSRSA
;
A
#
# COMPACT_ATOMS: atom_id res chain seq x y z
N MET A 1 18.76 50.84 49.31
CA MET A 1 18.07 50.82 48.02
C MET A 1 18.92 50.09 47.01
N LYS A 2 18.59 48.82 46.62
CA LYS A 2 19.27 48.05 45.59
C LYS A 2 18.50 48.17 44.26
N PRO A 3 19.11 48.53 43.13
CA PRO A 3 18.39 48.57 41.84
C PRO A 3 18.09 47.17 41.36
N GLY A 4 16.84 46.94 40.99
CA GLY A 4 16.36 45.68 40.43
C GLY A 4 16.94 45.42 39.04
N ILE A 5 17.56 44.26 38.88
CA ILE A 5 18.05 43.74 37.60
C ILE A 5 16.82 43.33 36.76
N ARG A 6 16.48 44.12 35.75
CA ARG A 6 15.58 43.72 34.70
C ARG A 6 16.30 42.70 33.83
N THR A 7 15.93 41.43 33.97
CA THR A 7 16.34 40.39 33.03
C THR A 7 15.53 40.55 31.74
N GLU A 8 16.11 41.20 30.74
CA GLU A 8 15.59 41.16 29.40
C GLU A 8 15.67 39.73 28.84
N PRO A 9 14.60 39.18 28.22
CA PRO A 9 14.63 37.86 27.65
C PRO A 9 15.59 37.83 26.45
N ARG A 10 16.54 36.89 26.48
CA ARG A 10 17.62 36.72 25.51
C ARG A 10 17.07 36.67 24.07
N PRO A 11 17.68 37.40 23.12
CA PRO A 11 17.20 37.53 21.75
C PRO A 11 17.16 36.20 20.94
N MET A 12 17.82 35.16 21.42
CA MET A 12 17.85 33.84 20.80
C MET A 12 16.48 33.12 20.87
N LEU A 13 15.72 33.30 21.94
CA LEU A 13 14.39 32.65 22.09
C LEU A 13 13.33 33.28 21.15
N ARG A 14 13.38 34.57 20.89
CA ARG A 14 12.52 35.24 19.93
C ARG A 14 12.78 34.81 18.49
N ARG A 15 14.04 34.60 18.12
CA ARG A 15 14.44 34.19 16.77
C ARG A 15 13.93 32.78 16.44
N ASN A 16 13.97 31.85 17.38
CA ASN A 16 13.44 30.50 17.21
C ASN A 16 11.92 30.49 17.10
N GLN A 17 11.23 31.31 17.89
CA GLN A 17 9.75 31.40 17.80
C GLN A 17 9.28 31.97 16.47
N ASN A 18 10.00 32.94 15.90
CA ASN A 18 9.67 33.50 14.59
C ASN A 18 9.96 32.52 13.45
N LEU A 19 11.03 31.71 13.55
CA LEU A 19 11.33 30.65 12.58
C LEU A 19 10.28 29.54 12.62
N ILE A 20 9.81 29.14 13.79
CA ILE A 20 8.75 28.15 13.96
C ILE A 20 7.41 28.68 13.41
N ARG A 21 7.09 29.96 13.67
CA ARG A 21 5.89 30.59 13.09
C ARG A 21 5.96 30.73 11.57
N LEU A 22 7.12 31.07 11.02
CA LEU A 22 7.32 31.10 9.56
C LEU A 22 7.20 29.72 8.93
N ALA A 23 7.76 28.68 9.56
CA ALA A 23 7.64 27.30 9.11
C ALA A 23 6.19 26.79 9.16
N LEU A 24 5.46 27.15 10.21
CA LEU A 24 4.02 26.81 10.34
C LEU A 24 3.17 27.58 9.31
N MET A 25 3.47 28.85 9.04
CA MET A 25 2.76 29.64 8.03
C MET A 25 3.10 29.21 6.60
N ALA A 26 4.33 28.75 6.35
CA ALA A 26 4.70 28.21 5.04
C ALA A 26 4.14 26.81 4.79
N GLY A 27 3.95 25.99 5.85
CA GLY A 27 3.37 24.64 5.76
C GLY A 27 1.83 24.63 5.68
N ALA A 28 1.16 25.64 6.25
CA ALA A 28 -0.30 25.71 6.29
C ALA A 28 -0.97 25.69 4.90
N PRO A 29 -0.50 26.43 3.86
CA PRO A 29 -1.12 26.38 2.53
C PRO A 29 -0.93 25.05 1.83
N TRP A 30 0.17 24.30 2.11
CA TRP A 30 0.37 22.95 1.56
C TRP A 30 -0.55 21.92 2.16
N LEU A 31 -0.82 22.00 3.47
CA LEU A 31 -1.82 21.16 4.13
C LEU A 31 -3.24 21.49 3.65
N ALA A 32 -3.55 22.74 3.39
CA ALA A 32 -4.83 23.16 2.84
C ALA A 32 -5.01 22.68 1.38
N LEU A 33 -3.95 22.72 0.56
CA LEU A 33 -3.99 22.19 -0.81
C LEU A 33 -4.19 20.66 -0.84
N CYS A 34 -3.57 19.93 0.07
CA CYS A 34 -3.81 18.48 0.22
C CYS A 34 -5.23 18.16 0.69
N ALA A 35 -5.85 19.03 1.48
CA ALA A 35 -7.24 18.87 1.92
C ALA A 35 -8.25 19.11 0.80
N LEU A 36 -7.92 19.97 -0.18
CA LEU A 36 -8.76 20.24 -1.36
C LEU A 36 -8.67 19.15 -2.43
N ALA A 37 -7.62 18.34 -2.42
CA ALA A 37 -7.45 17.18 -3.30
C ALA A 37 -8.00 15.91 -2.64
N SER A 38 -9.18 16.00 -2.02
CA SER A 38 -9.82 14.83 -1.42
C SER A 38 -10.36 13.93 -2.54
N GLU A 39 -9.63 12.88 -2.87
CA GLU A 39 -10.09 11.81 -3.77
C GLU A 39 -11.34 11.09 -3.23
N ALA A 40 -11.75 11.37 -2.00
CA ALA A 40 -12.96 10.82 -1.38
C ALA A 40 -14.26 11.26 -2.08
N GLU A 41 -14.23 12.34 -2.86
CA GLU A 41 -15.36 12.80 -3.69
C GLU A 41 -15.27 12.36 -5.16
N LEU A 42 -14.37 11.46 -5.50
CA LEU A 42 -14.20 10.98 -6.87
C LEU A 42 -15.51 10.29 -7.33
N LYS A 43 -16.31 11.02 -8.09
CA LYS A 43 -17.49 10.48 -8.77
C LYS A 43 -17.04 9.74 -10.01
N LEU A 44 -16.96 8.41 -9.92
CA LEU A 44 -16.69 7.59 -11.09
C LEU A 44 -17.81 7.78 -12.12
N PRO A 45 -17.50 8.12 -13.38
CA PRO A 45 -18.51 8.15 -14.43
C PRO A 45 -19.11 6.77 -14.60
N LYS A 46 -20.39 6.71 -15.00
CA LYS A 46 -21.02 5.44 -15.31
C LYS A 46 -20.26 4.78 -16.47
N LEU A 47 -19.65 3.64 -16.22
CA LEU A 47 -18.84 2.90 -17.19
C LEU A 47 -19.61 2.51 -18.45
N ASP A 48 -20.94 2.44 -18.37
CA ASP A 48 -21.80 2.11 -19.51
C ASP A 48 -21.96 3.29 -20.50
N THR A 49 -21.70 4.53 -20.09
CA THR A 49 -21.88 5.71 -20.92
C THR A 49 -20.60 6.13 -21.66
N VAL A 50 -19.45 5.57 -21.29
CA VAL A 50 -18.16 5.88 -21.91
C VAL A 50 -17.81 4.77 -22.89
N THR A 51 -17.72 5.09 -24.18
CA THR A 51 -17.27 4.19 -25.24
C THR A 51 -15.85 4.48 -25.65
N PHE A 52 -15.00 3.45 -25.70
CA PHE A 52 -13.62 3.51 -26.15
C PHE A 52 -13.47 2.83 -27.51
N LEU A 53 -12.51 3.27 -28.32
CA LEU A 53 -12.04 2.59 -29.55
C LEU A 53 -13.15 1.98 -30.43
N GLY A 54 -14.17 2.80 -30.77
CA GLY A 54 -15.16 2.40 -31.77
C GLY A 54 -16.35 1.57 -31.27
N GLY A 55 -16.69 1.63 -29.96
CA GLY A 55 -17.94 1.05 -29.46
C GLY A 55 -17.82 0.12 -28.27
N ILE A 56 -16.61 -0.09 -27.73
CA ILE A 56 -16.40 -0.90 -26.53
C ILE A 56 -16.76 -0.07 -25.30
N THR A 57 -17.74 -0.52 -24.51
CA THR A 57 -18.11 0.14 -23.24
C THR A 57 -17.05 -0.11 -22.19
N GLY A 58 -16.90 0.83 -21.22
CA GLY A 58 -15.95 0.68 -20.11
C GLY A 58 -16.14 -0.62 -19.33
N ASN A 59 -17.39 -1.10 -19.22
CA ASN A 59 -17.71 -2.36 -18.56
C ASN A 59 -17.16 -3.59 -19.32
N GLN A 60 -17.26 -3.59 -20.65
CA GLN A 60 -16.67 -4.64 -21.51
C GLN A 60 -15.14 -4.65 -21.42
N LEU A 61 -14.53 -3.47 -21.36
CA LEU A 61 -13.09 -3.35 -21.22
C LEU A 61 -12.60 -3.91 -19.87
N MET A 62 -13.32 -3.62 -18.78
CA MET A 62 -13.00 -4.18 -17.47
C MET A 62 -13.17 -5.71 -17.43
N LEU A 63 -14.24 -6.22 -18.04
CA LEU A 63 -14.47 -7.65 -18.13
C LEU A 63 -13.38 -8.34 -18.95
N GLY A 64 -12.95 -7.73 -20.06
CA GLY A 64 -11.79 -8.18 -20.83
C GLY A 64 -10.52 -8.21 -20.00
N GLY A 65 -10.27 -7.18 -19.17
CA GLY A 65 -9.15 -7.13 -18.23
C GLY A 65 -9.17 -8.29 -17.22
N ILE A 66 -10.34 -8.61 -16.67
CA ILE A 66 -10.50 -9.75 -15.74
C ILE A 66 -10.17 -11.07 -16.43
N VAL A 67 -10.61 -11.27 -17.68
CA VAL A 67 -10.30 -12.47 -18.47
C VAL A 67 -8.78 -12.59 -18.68
N VAL A 68 -8.11 -11.51 -19.07
CA VAL A 68 -6.65 -11.50 -19.24
C VAL A 68 -5.94 -11.83 -17.93
N CYS A 69 -6.39 -11.28 -16.81
CA CYS A 69 -5.85 -11.60 -15.48
C CYS A 69 -6.03 -13.09 -15.13
N ALA A 70 -7.19 -13.66 -15.42
CA ALA A 70 -7.46 -15.08 -15.19
C ALA A 70 -6.55 -15.99 -16.03
N ILE A 71 -6.35 -15.66 -17.32
CA ILE A 71 -5.42 -16.36 -18.20
C ILE A 71 -3.98 -16.26 -17.67
N GLY A 72 -3.54 -15.06 -17.26
CA GLY A 72 -2.22 -14.85 -16.68
C GLY A 72 -2.00 -15.66 -15.40
N LEU A 73 -3.01 -15.76 -14.55
CA LEU A 73 -2.96 -16.55 -13.33
C LEU A 73 -2.85 -18.05 -13.63
N LEU A 74 -3.63 -18.55 -14.58
CA LEU A 74 -3.54 -19.94 -15.06
C LEU A 74 -2.16 -20.24 -15.64
N PHE A 75 -1.64 -19.35 -16.48
CA PHE A 75 -0.27 -19.48 -17.03
C PHE A 75 0.78 -19.54 -15.92
N GLY A 76 0.70 -18.66 -14.93
CA GLY A 76 1.60 -18.66 -13.78
C GLY A 76 1.55 -19.97 -12.96
N LEU A 77 0.35 -20.52 -12.75
CA LEU A 77 0.18 -21.81 -12.08
C LEU A 77 0.78 -22.98 -12.89
N VAL A 78 0.55 -23.01 -14.20
CA VAL A 78 1.14 -24.03 -15.10
C VAL A 78 2.66 -23.96 -15.05
N GLN A 79 3.25 -22.77 -15.17
CA GLN A 79 4.70 -22.57 -15.09
C GLN A 79 5.25 -22.99 -13.72
N TYR A 80 4.54 -22.70 -12.64
CA TYR A 80 4.94 -23.15 -11.31
C TYR A 80 4.99 -24.67 -11.20
N VAL A 81 3.96 -25.39 -11.69
CA VAL A 81 3.91 -26.85 -11.65
C VAL A 81 5.00 -27.46 -12.53
N GLN A 82 5.21 -26.92 -13.75
CA GLN A 82 6.26 -27.39 -14.66
C GLN A 82 7.65 -27.21 -14.03
N THR A 83 7.95 -26.02 -13.52
CA THR A 83 9.23 -25.73 -12.86
C THR A 83 9.46 -26.62 -11.64
N LYS A 84 8.44 -26.85 -10.82
CA LYS A 84 8.54 -27.71 -9.64
C LYS A 84 8.93 -29.15 -9.97
N ASN A 85 8.52 -29.65 -11.13
CA ASN A 85 8.75 -31.05 -11.54
C ASN A 85 10.08 -31.26 -12.26
N LEU A 86 10.84 -30.20 -12.57
CA LEU A 86 12.16 -30.33 -13.17
C LEU A 86 13.16 -30.97 -12.20
N PRO A 87 14.09 -31.81 -12.72
CA PRO A 87 15.15 -32.38 -11.89
C PRO A 87 16.06 -31.28 -11.35
N VAL A 88 16.57 -31.46 -10.14
CA VAL A 88 17.49 -30.53 -9.49
C VAL A 88 18.56 -31.31 -8.74
N HIS A 89 19.80 -30.84 -8.81
CA HIS A 89 20.90 -31.43 -8.06
C HIS A 89 20.74 -31.18 -6.55
N ASP A 90 21.08 -32.15 -5.71
CA ASP A 90 20.84 -32.08 -4.26
C ASP A 90 21.52 -30.89 -3.58
N SER A 91 22.72 -30.53 -4.01
CA SER A 91 23.43 -29.35 -3.50
C SER A 91 22.65 -28.06 -3.78
N MET A 92 22.09 -27.89 -4.99
CA MET A 92 21.29 -26.73 -5.38
C MET A 92 19.95 -26.71 -4.65
N ARG A 93 19.35 -27.88 -4.42
CA ARG A 93 18.13 -28.03 -3.63
C ARG A 93 18.32 -27.52 -2.21
N ASN A 94 19.45 -27.90 -1.57
CA ASN A 94 19.74 -27.48 -0.20
C ASN A 94 19.93 -25.97 -0.10
N VAL A 95 20.65 -25.35 -1.02
CA VAL A 95 20.83 -23.90 -1.08
C VAL A 95 19.48 -23.20 -1.33
N SER A 96 18.68 -23.70 -2.27
CA SER A 96 17.35 -23.15 -2.55
C SER A 96 16.41 -23.20 -1.34
N ASN A 97 16.46 -24.30 -0.60
CA ASN A 97 15.66 -24.44 0.62
C ASN A 97 16.11 -23.46 1.70
N LEU A 98 17.40 -23.24 1.88
CA LEU A 98 17.94 -22.26 2.82
C LEU A 98 17.49 -20.83 2.46
N ILE A 99 17.58 -20.47 1.18
CA ILE A 99 17.11 -19.18 0.65
C ILE A 99 15.60 -19.04 0.91
N TRP A 100 14.82 -20.09 0.63
CA TRP A 100 13.38 -20.08 0.86
C TRP A 100 13.01 -19.85 2.33
N GLU A 101 13.66 -20.54 3.27
CA GLU A 101 13.42 -20.36 4.71
C GLU A 101 13.75 -18.94 5.17
N THR A 102 14.80 -18.34 4.63
CA THR A 102 15.16 -16.95 4.89
C THR A 102 14.10 -16.00 4.35
N CYS A 103 13.67 -16.17 3.10
CA CYS A 103 12.61 -15.37 2.47
C CYS A 103 11.28 -15.50 3.22
N LYS A 104 10.91 -16.70 3.62
CA LYS A 104 9.69 -16.97 4.39
C LYS A 104 9.72 -16.27 5.76
N SER A 105 10.85 -16.30 6.45
CA SER A 105 11.02 -15.58 7.72
C SER A 105 10.90 -14.08 7.55
N TYR A 106 11.51 -13.53 6.50
CA TYR A 106 11.38 -12.12 6.13
C TYR A 106 9.93 -11.74 5.83
N LEU A 107 9.24 -12.52 4.99
CA LEU A 107 7.82 -12.28 4.67
C LEU A 107 6.95 -12.33 5.91
N ALA A 108 7.14 -13.30 6.79
CA ALA A 108 6.39 -13.40 8.03
C ALA A 108 6.57 -12.18 8.93
N GLN A 109 7.81 -11.69 9.04
CA GLN A 109 8.11 -10.47 9.81
C GLN A 109 7.49 -9.24 9.16
N GLN A 110 7.60 -9.11 7.84
CA GLN A 110 6.99 -8.02 7.08
C GLN A 110 5.46 -8.06 7.18
N GLY A 111 4.85 -9.24 7.13
CA GLY A 111 3.41 -9.41 7.30
C GLY A 111 2.90 -8.94 8.66
N LYS A 112 3.64 -9.24 9.74
CA LYS A 112 3.32 -8.72 11.08
C LYS A 112 3.38 -7.20 11.13
N PHE A 113 4.43 -6.61 10.55
CA PHE A 113 4.58 -5.16 10.48
C PHE A 113 3.44 -4.51 9.69
N LEU A 114 3.08 -5.08 8.53
CA LEU A 114 1.96 -4.59 7.72
C LEU A 114 0.62 -4.68 8.47
N ALA A 115 0.40 -5.75 9.24
CA ALA A 115 -0.81 -5.90 10.04
C ALA A 115 -0.93 -4.80 11.11
N ILE A 116 0.18 -4.51 11.82
CA ILE A 116 0.21 -3.43 12.82
C ILE A 116 -0.04 -2.08 12.16
N LEU A 117 0.63 -1.81 11.05
CA LEU A 117 0.46 -0.57 10.29
C LEU A 117 -0.97 -0.43 9.76
N TRP A 118 -1.55 -1.53 9.27
CA TRP A 118 -2.94 -1.54 8.80
C TRP A 118 -3.93 -1.26 9.93
N LEU A 119 -3.71 -1.78 11.14
CA LEU A 119 -4.55 -1.46 12.30
C LEU A 119 -4.52 0.04 12.62
N LEU A 120 -3.35 0.65 12.57
CA LEU A 120 -3.19 2.08 12.81
C LEU A 120 -3.88 2.91 11.73
N ILE A 121 -3.64 2.60 10.46
CA ILE A 121 -4.28 3.28 9.32
C ILE A 121 -5.78 3.00 9.31
N GLY A 122 -6.21 1.78 9.61
CA GLY A 122 -7.62 1.41 9.72
C GLY A 122 -8.36 2.22 10.78
N ALA A 123 -7.75 2.46 11.93
CA ALA A 123 -8.31 3.34 12.95
C ALA A 123 -8.48 4.79 12.43
N CYS A 124 -7.49 5.30 11.69
CA CYS A 124 -7.59 6.63 11.05
C CYS A 124 -8.69 6.67 10.00
N ILE A 125 -8.83 5.61 9.17
CA ILE A 125 -9.88 5.50 8.16
C ILE A 125 -11.26 5.54 8.82
N VAL A 126 -11.47 4.75 9.88
CA VAL A 126 -12.73 4.73 10.63
C VAL A 126 -13.02 6.11 11.23
N ALA A 127 -12.02 6.71 11.87
CA ALA A 127 -12.18 8.04 12.47
C ALA A 127 -12.55 9.09 11.41
N TYR A 128 -11.85 9.12 10.28
CA TYR A 128 -12.08 10.08 9.21
C TYR A 128 -13.45 9.91 8.56
N PHE A 129 -13.77 8.72 8.08
CA PHE A 129 -15.00 8.50 7.31
C PHE A 129 -16.26 8.50 8.19
N LYS A 130 -16.18 8.03 9.44
CA LYS A 130 -17.32 8.01 10.34
C LYS A 130 -17.59 9.37 10.98
N PHE A 131 -16.54 10.07 11.45
CA PHE A 131 -16.72 11.31 12.21
C PHE A 131 -16.70 12.57 11.33
N LEU A 132 -15.85 12.63 10.29
CA LEU A 132 -15.72 13.80 9.44
C LEU A 132 -16.66 13.74 8.22
N GLN A 133 -16.77 12.59 7.59
CA GLN A 133 -17.57 12.42 6.36
C GLN A 133 -19.00 11.93 6.63
N HIS A 134 -19.34 11.59 7.88
CA HIS A 134 -20.66 11.08 8.27
C HIS A 134 -21.16 9.91 7.41
N MET A 135 -20.24 9.08 6.90
CA MET A 135 -20.57 7.92 6.07
C MET A 135 -21.28 6.83 6.89
N THR A 136 -22.10 6.04 6.21
CA THR A 136 -22.78 4.89 6.81
C THR A 136 -21.74 3.83 7.22
N ALA A 137 -21.99 3.16 8.35
CA ALA A 137 -21.09 2.11 8.87
C ALA A 137 -20.78 1.01 7.81
N VAL A 138 -21.76 0.69 6.96
CA VAL A 138 -21.59 -0.29 5.86
C VAL A 138 -20.55 0.18 4.82
N GLN A 139 -20.57 1.46 4.46
CA GLN A 139 -19.60 2.02 3.51
C GLN A 139 -18.18 1.98 4.08
N VAL A 140 -18.01 2.36 5.36
CA VAL A 140 -16.70 2.29 6.02
C VAL A 140 -16.21 0.84 6.11
N PHE A 141 -17.09 -0.10 6.42
CA PHE A 141 -16.76 -1.52 6.45
C PHE A 141 -16.29 -2.02 5.07
N LEU A 142 -16.99 -1.65 3.98
CA LEU A 142 -16.58 -2.01 2.62
C LEU A 142 -15.21 -1.47 2.26
N ILE A 143 -14.87 -0.23 2.66
CA ILE A 143 -13.54 0.35 2.45
C ILE A 143 -12.46 -0.46 3.19
N LEU A 144 -12.71 -0.85 4.43
CA LEU A 144 -11.78 -1.67 5.21
C LEU A 144 -11.58 -3.04 4.58
N VAL A 145 -12.66 -3.69 4.13
CA VAL A 145 -12.59 -5.00 3.45
C VAL A 145 -11.80 -4.88 2.14
N ALA A 146 -12.07 -3.86 1.33
CA ALA A 146 -11.32 -3.61 0.09
C ALA A 146 -9.82 -3.38 0.37
N SER A 147 -9.49 -2.64 1.43
CA SER A 147 -8.11 -2.43 1.87
C SER A 147 -7.42 -3.73 2.26
N ILE A 148 -8.09 -4.60 3.02
CA ILE A 148 -7.56 -5.93 3.38
C ILE A 148 -7.32 -6.77 2.12
N LEU A 149 -8.29 -6.81 1.20
CA LEU A 149 -8.16 -7.56 -0.05
C LEU A 149 -6.98 -7.07 -0.89
N GLY A 150 -6.74 -5.75 -0.94
CA GLY A 150 -5.58 -5.17 -1.62
C GLY A 150 -4.26 -5.62 -0.99
N ILE A 151 -4.14 -5.57 0.34
CA ILE A 151 -2.94 -6.02 1.05
C ILE A 151 -2.70 -7.52 0.85
N LEU A 152 -3.74 -8.35 0.99
CA LEU A 152 -3.64 -9.79 0.78
C LEU A 152 -3.25 -10.14 -0.65
N GLY A 153 -3.79 -9.42 -1.64
CA GLY A 153 -3.41 -9.59 -3.04
C GLY A 153 -1.92 -9.32 -3.26
N SER A 154 -1.43 -8.16 -2.84
CA SER A 154 -0.01 -7.79 -2.96
C SER A 154 0.92 -8.74 -2.21
N TYR A 155 0.55 -9.11 -0.99
CA TYR A 155 1.31 -10.04 -0.18
C TYR A 155 1.35 -11.45 -0.80
N GLY A 156 0.21 -11.92 -1.33
CA GLY A 156 0.10 -13.20 -2.03
C GLY A 156 0.98 -13.26 -3.28
N VAL A 157 1.00 -12.20 -4.09
CA VAL A 157 1.89 -12.08 -5.26
C VAL A 157 3.37 -12.11 -4.84
N ALA A 158 3.74 -11.38 -3.80
CA ALA A 158 5.12 -11.37 -3.30
C ALA A 158 5.54 -12.77 -2.81
N TRP A 159 4.68 -13.44 -2.05
CA TRP A 159 4.93 -14.80 -1.57
C TRP A 159 5.09 -15.80 -2.71
N PHE A 160 4.17 -15.77 -3.67
CA PHE A 160 4.20 -16.64 -4.84
C PHE A 160 5.42 -16.36 -5.73
N GLY A 161 5.72 -15.10 -5.99
CA GLY A 161 6.88 -14.69 -6.79
C GLY A 161 8.21 -15.14 -6.17
N MET A 162 8.39 -14.97 -4.86
CA MET A 162 9.59 -15.46 -4.17
C MET A 162 9.69 -16.99 -4.23
N ARG A 163 8.57 -17.70 -4.10
CA ARG A 163 8.54 -19.14 -4.15
C ARG A 163 8.92 -19.68 -5.53
N ILE A 164 8.35 -19.10 -6.58
CA ILE A 164 8.63 -19.53 -7.95
C ILE A 164 10.08 -19.21 -8.33
N ASN A 165 10.56 -18.03 -7.94
CA ASN A 165 11.93 -17.59 -8.27
C ASN A 165 12.99 -18.47 -7.60
N THR A 166 12.82 -18.80 -6.31
CA THR A 166 13.76 -19.72 -5.64
C THR A 166 13.76 -21.11 -6.25
N GLN A 167 12.63 -21.61 -6.72
CA GLN A 167 12.55 -22.88 -7.41
C GLN A 167 13.16 -22.85 -8.82
N ALA A 168 12.90 -21.79 -9.58
CA ALA A 168 13.44 -21.63 -10.93
C ALA A 168 14.97 -21.53 -10.91
N ASN A 169 15.52 -20.69 -10.03
CA ASN A 169 16.96 -20.49 -9.93
C ASN A 169 17.72 -21.79 -9.59
N SER A 170 17.17 -22.65 -8.75
CA SER A 170 17.81 -23.93 -8.40
C SER A 170 17.78 -24.97 -9.52
N ARG A 171 16.98 -24.74 -10.57
CA ARG A 171 16.79 -25.68 -11.69
C ARG A 171 17.36 -25.17 -13.00
N SER A 172 17.72 -23.89 -13.07
CA SER A 172 18.37 -23.28 -14.22
C SER A 172 19.91 -23.25 -14.14
N ALA A 173 20.43 -23.57 -12.96
CA ALA A 173 21.86 -23.71 -12.69
C ALA A 173 22.33 -25.16 -12.83
#